data_a3870b3b8a0b2a6b1c19d4ad769ac23f
#
_entry.id   a3870b3b8a0b2a6b1c19d4ad769ac23f
#
_cell.length_a   1.000
_cell.length_b   1.000
_cell.length_c   1.000
_cell.angle_alpha   90.00
_cell.angle_beta   90.00
_cell.angle_gamma   90.00
#
_symmetry.space_group_name_H-M   'P 1'
#
loop_
_entity.id
_entity.type
_entity.pdbx_description
1 polymer ?
#
loop_
_entity_poly.entity_id
_entity_poly.type
_entity_poly.pdbx_seq_one_letter_code
_entity_poly.pdbx_strand_id
1 'polypeptide(L)'
;MYLGRATNLRSRTASYWGSLKGRAHLRRMVPQIGAVEAIECASVHEAAWLERNLLERGLLRWNRARGGQEVPVWLVLDPGPRSPALRLTHAPATEGMTLGPYLGSDRAKLVRSGILRVWPIAATGTGLTGSERDMAATRGVGPDDRDRFVSAILAALAGRTAEVDQWRAGLGAARDRASAGLAFELAGQITGEMHAIGWATGVQRVTTLEHVDADVHGWHEGVLISLQIRAGMMERWRQTLVDAEPRARLERTPEQWRGFAAANARLAASLLGR
;
A
#
# COMPACT_ATOMS: atom_id res chain seq x y z
N MET A 1 -8.52 -9.86 -22.58
CA MET A 1 -7.44 -9.49 -21.65
C MET A 1 -7.84 -9.90 -20.23
N TYR A 2 -6.89 -10.26 -19.40
CA TYR A 2 -7.00 -10.54 -17.97
C TYR A 2 -5.93 -9.73 -17.25
N LEU A 3 -6.22 -9.17 -16.11
CA LEU A 3 -5.31 -8.47 -15.23
C LEU A 3 -5.32 -9.16 -13.86
N GLY A 4 -4.17 -9.28 -13.22
CA GLY A 4 -4.03 -9.86 -11.90
C GLY A 4 -2.68 -9.56 -11.28
N ARG A 5 -2.60 -9.66 -9.96
CA ARG A 5 -1.37 -9.44 -9.19
C ARG A 5 -0.83 -10.74 -8.59
N ALA A 6 0.45 -10.73 -8.26
CA ALA A 6 1.12 -11.83 -7.58
C ALA A 6 2.33 -11.32 -6.80
N THR A 7 2.70 -12.02 -5.74
CA THR A 7 3.97 -11.82 -5.03
C THR A 7 5.14 -12.49 -5.78
N ASN A 8 4.85 -13.47 -6.61
CA ASN A 8 5.80 -14.15 -7.48
C ASN A 8 5.15 -14.36 -8.85
N LEU A 9 5.58 -13.60 -9.84
CA LEU A 9 5.03 -13.61 -11.20
C LEU A 9 5.26 -14.96 -11.89
N ARG A 10 6.44 -15.56 -11.75
CA ARG A 10 6.77 -16.86 -12.37
C ARG A 10 5.83 -17.97 -11.88
N SER A 11 5.68 -18.09 -10.56
CA SER A 11 4.78 -19.07 -9.94
C SER A 11 3.32 -18.82 -10.33
N ARG A 12 2.89 -17.55 -10.33
CA ARG A 12 1.53 -17.17 -10.73
C ARG A 12 1.26 -17.51 -12.17
N THR A 13 2.15 -17.15 -13.07
CA THR A 13 2.02 -17.45 -14.50
C THR A 13 1.97 -18.95 -14.72
N ALA A 14 2.92 -19.70 -14.17
CA ALA A 14 2.94 -21.17 -14.29
C ALA A 14 1.65 -21.84 -13.81
N SER A 15 0.99 -21.28 -12.78
CA SER A 15 -0.27 -21.81 -12.25
C SER A 15 -1.44 -21.81 -13.25
N TYR A 16 -1.36 -21.02 -14.32
CA TYR A 16 -2.40 -21.01 -15.37
C TYR A 16 -2.28 -22.19 -16.32
N TRP A 17 -1.10 -22.77 -16.49
CA TRP A 17 -0.86 -23.96 -17.32
C TRP A 17 -0.84 -25.26 -16.49
N GLY A 18 -1.06 -25.16 -15.16
CA GLY A 18 -1.23 -26.31 -14.27
C GLY A 18 -2.68 -26.77 -14.14
N SER A 19 -2.98 -27.47 -13.05
CA SER A 19 -4.35 -27.95 -12.77
C SER A 19 -5.30 -26.77 -12.48
N LEU A 20 -6.27 -26.56 -13.35
CA LEU A 20 -7.33 -25.55 -13.23
C LEU A 20 -8.64 -26.13 -12.69
N LYS A 21 -8.60 -27.20 -11.84
CA LYS A 21 -9.80 -27.77 -11.21
C LYS A 21 -10.58 -26.67 -10.47
N GLY A 22 -11.89 -26.59 -10.72
CA GLY A 22 -12.78 -25.58 -10.11
C GLY A 22 -12.68 -24.16 -10.72
N ARG A 23 -11.81 -23.93 -11.72
CA ARG A 23 -11.59 -22.61 -12.35
C ARG A 23 -11.98 -22.61 -13.83
N ALA A 24 -13.24 -22.94 -14.13
CA ALA A 24 -13.72 -23.11 -15.51
C ALA A 24 -13.49 -21.87 -16.41
N HIS A 25 -13.58 -20.66 -15.85
CA HIS A 25 -13.31 -19.42 -16.58
C HIS A 25 -11.86 -19.29 -17.04
N LEU A 26 -10.89 -19.72 -16.20
CA LEU A 26 -9.47 -19.71 -16.57
C LEU A 26 -9.15 -20.77 -17.63
N ARG A 27 -9.79 -21.93 -17.60
CA ARG A 27 -9.62 -22.93 -18.66
C ARG A 27 -10.01 -22.44 -20.04
N ARG A 28 -11.01 -21.53 -20.12
CA ARG A 28 -11.41 -20.89 -21.38
C ARG A 28 -10.48 -19.75 -21.77
N MET A 29 -9.82 -19.10 -20.81
CA MET A 29 -8.91 -18.00 -21.03
C MET A 29 -7.55 -18.46 -21.57
N VAL A 30 -6.96 -19.49 -20.95
CA VAL A 30 -5.57 -19.91 -21.21
C VAL A 30 -5.28 -20.15 -22.70
N PRO A 31 -6.12 -20.85 -23.49
CA PRO A 31 -5.87 -21.02 -24.92
C PRO A 31 -5.91 -19.73 -25.75
N GLN A 32 -6.39 -18.62 -25.18
CA GLN A 32 -6.50 -17.31 -25.85
C GLN A 32 -5.39 -16.35 -25.44
N ILE A 33 -4.43 -16.79 -24.62
CA ILE A 33 -3.28 -15.97 -24.22
C ILE A 33 -2.30 -15.94 -25.38
N GLY A 34 -2.16 -14.75 -26.01
CA GLY A 34 -1.15 -14.50 -27.05
C GLY A 34 0.12 -13.85 -26.52
N ALA A 35 0.02 -13.11 -25.40
CA ALA A 35 1.16 -12.45 -24.78
C ALA A 35 0.94 -12.28 -23.28
N VAL A 36 2.03 -12.19 -22.53
CA VAL A 36 2.06 -11.87 -21.10
C VAL A 36 2.91 -10.61 -20.91
N GLU A 37 2.31 -9.58 -20.33
CA GLU A 37 3.00 -8.38 -19.92
C GLU A 37 3.05 -8.33 -18.39
N ALA A 38 4.11 -7.78 -17.82
CA ALA A 38 4.26 -7.69 -16.38
C ALA A 38 4.80 -6.32 -15.94
N ILE A 39 4.34 -5.86 -14.77
CA ILE A 39 4.90 -4.71 -14.04
C ILE A 39 5.38 -5.19 -12.67
N GLU A 40 6.64 -4.92 -12.38
CA GLU A 40 7.20 -5.08 -11.05
C GLU A 40 6.91 -3.82 -10.22
N CYS A 41 6.27 -4.02 -9.07
CA CYS A 41 5.97 -2.98 -8.09
C CYS A 41 6.90 -3.11 -6.89
N ALA A 42 7.18 -1.98 -6.21
CA ALA A 42 8.06 -1.96 -5.05
C ALA A 42 7.42 -2.57 -3.79
N SER A 43 6.09 -2.72 -3.78
CA SER A 43 5.36 -3.32 -2.66
C SER A 43 4.12 -4.09 -3.14
N VAL A 44 3.66 -5.03 -2.30
CA VAL A 44 2.38 -5.73 -2.53
C VAL A 44 1.21 -4.75 -2.54
N HIS A 45 1.30 -3.70 -1.73
CA HIS A 45 0.29 -2.65 -1.66
C HIS A 45 0.26 -1.82 -2.95
N GLU A 46 1.42 -1.46 -3.49
CA GLU A 46 1.53 -0.77 -4.78
C GLU A 46 0.95 -1.63 -5.93
N ALA A 47 1.26 -2.94 -5.95
CA ALA A 47 0.70 -3.86 -6.93
C ALA A 47 -0.83 -3.98 -6.83
N ALA A 48 -1.39 -3.91 -5.61
CA ALA A 48 -2.84 -3.92 -5.40
C ALA A 48 -3.51 -2.66 -5.96
N TRP A 49 -2.92 -1.50 -5.73
CA TRP A 49 -3.41 -0.24 -6.31
C TRP A 49 -3.31 -0.20 -7.82
N LEU A 50 -2.20 -0.68 -8.39
CA LEU A 50 -2.04 -0.76 -9.84
C LEU A 50 -3.14 -1.63 -10.47
N GLU A 51 -3.37 -2.84 -9.92
CA GLU A 51 -4.45 -3.72 -10.38
C GLU A 51 -5.80 -3.01 -10.33
N ARG A 52 -6.11 -2.35 -9.20
CA ARG A 52 -7.36 -1.61 -9.03
C ARG A 52 -7.53 -0.50 -10.06
N ASN A 53 -6.55 0.40 -10.20
CA ASN A 53 -6.60 1.55 -11.10
C ASN A 53 -6.86 1.11 -12.56
N LEU A 54 -6.17 0.05 -12.99
CA LEU A 54 -6.34 -0.49 -14.32
C LEU A 54 -7.71 -1.17 -14.52
N LEU A 55 -8.27 -1.80 -13.48
CA LEU A 55 -9.60 -2.43 -13.53
C LEU A 55 -10.76 -1.42 -13.41
N GLU A 56 -10.54 -0.26 -12.81
CA GLU A 56 -11.57 0.79 -12.71
C GLU A 56 -11.94 1.38 -14.08
N ARG A 57 -11.01 1.40 -15.02
CA ARG A 57 -11.22 1.90 -16.38
C ARG A 57 -12.13 1.02 -17.24
N GLY A 58 -12.23 -0.25 -16.94
CA GLY A 58 -13.13 -1.16 -17.63
C GLY A 58 -13.04 -2.58 -17.10
N LEU A 59 -14.17 -3.25 -17.04
CA LEU A 59 -14.21 -4.68 -16.72
C LEU A 59 -13.62 -5.46 -17.88
N LEU A 60 -12.46 -6.06 -17.65
CA LEU A 60 -11.83 -6.91 -18.65
C LEU A 60 -12.57 -8.26 -18.73
N ARG A 61 -12.63 -8.83 -19.93
CA ARG A 61 -13.42 -10.04 -20.24
C ARG A 61 -13.26 -11.18 -19.21
N TRP A 62 -12.06 -11.32 -18.65
CA TRP A 62 -11.74 -12.45 -17.76
C TRP A 62 -11.62 -12.05 -16.29
N ASN A 63 -11.82 -10.77 -15.95
CA ASN A 63 -11.91 -10.30 -14.57
C ASN A 63 -13.37 -10.31 -14.11
N ARG A 64 -13.59 -10.55 -12.81
CA ARG A 64 -14.93 -10.69 -12.24
C ARG A 64 -15.54 -9.40 -11.74
N ALA A 65 -14.72 -8.46 -11.30
CA ALA A 65 -15.17 -7.22 -10.69
C ALA A 65 -14.40 -6.03 -11.25
N ARG A 66 -15.13 -4.95 -11.52
CA ARG A 66 -14.55 -3.65 -11.87
C ARG A 66 -13.90 -3.07 -10.60
N GLY A 67 -12.68 -2.56 -10.69
CA GLY A 67 -11.96 -1.97 -9.56
C GLY A 67 -11.49 -2.98 -8.49
N GLY A 68 -11.72 -4.31 -8.69
CA GLY A 68 -11.36 -5.32 -7.70
C GLY A 68 -12.36 -5.41 -6.54
N GLN A 69 -12.02 -6.19 -5.50
CA GLN A 69 -12.91 -6.46 -4.35
C GLN A 69 -12.55 -5.62 -3.11
N GLU A 70 -11.35 -5.06 -3.06
CA GLU A 70 -10.88 -4.31 -1.89
C GLU A 70 -11.36 -2.85 -1.96
N VAL A 71 -11.79 -2.32 -0.82
CA VAL A 71 -12.30 -0.95 -0.69
C VAL A 71 -11.17 -0.03 -0.22
N PRO A 72 -10.99 1.16 -0.83
CA PRO A 72 -10.07 2.17 -0.34
C PRO A 72 -10.46 2.66 1.06
N VAL A 73 -9.45 2.87 1.89
CA VAL A 73 -9.61 3.46 3.22
C VAL A 73 -8.48 4.45 3.49
N TRP A 74 -8.76 5.40 4.36
CA TRP A 74 -7.81 6.40 4.83
C TRP A 74 -7.68 6.33 6.34
N LEU A 75 -6.49 6.63 6.84
CA LEU A 75 -6.26 6.94 8.24
C LEU A 75 -6.37 8.45 8.40
N VAL A 76 -7.24 8.90 9.29
CA VAL A 76 -7.41 10.31 9.62
C VAL A 76 -6.95 10.54 11.04
N LEU A 77 -5.88 11.30 11.19
CA LEU A 77 -5.35 11.75 12.47
C LEU A 77 -5.94 13.11 12.81
N ASP A 78 -6.75 13.13 13.85
CA ASP A 78 -7.32 14.33 14.45
C ASP A 78 -6.48 14.70 15.70
N PRO A 79 -5.70 15.77 15.67
CA PRO A 79 -4.88 16.19 16.81
C PRO A 79 -5.63 17.09 17.80
N GLY A 80 -6.94 17.28 17.64
CA GLY A 80 -7.75 18.19 18.44
C GLY A 80 -7.55 17.96 19.95
N PRO A 81 -7.33 19.04 20.76
CA PRO A 81 -6.89 18.87 22.14
C PRO A 81 -7.93 18.19 23.05
N ARG A 82 -9.19 18.33 22.73
CA ARG A 82 -10.28 17.78 23.56
C ARG A 82 -10.42 16.26 23.37
N SER A 83 -10.35 15.77 22.14
CA SER A 83 -10.61 14.37 21.81
C SER A 83 -9.76 13.93 20.62
N PRO A 84 -8.44 13.88 20.78
CA PRO A 84 -7.55 13.45 19.69
C PRO A 84 -7.84 12.00 19.32
N ALA A 85 -7.75 11.69 18.01
CA ALA A 85 -8.12 10.37 17.53
C ALA A 85 -7.35 9.98 16.26
N LEU A 86 -7.17 8.68 16.06
CA LEU A 86 -6.79 8.08 14.79
C LEU A 86 -7.95 7.22 14.30
N ARG A 87 -8.57 7.60 13.17
CA ARG A 87 -9.79 6.96 12.63
C ARG A 87 -9.52 6.34 11.27
N LEU A 88 -10.33 5.35 10.91
CA LEU A 88 -10.44 4.82 9.54
C LEU A 88 -11.68 5.40 8.88
N THR A 89 -11.52 5.89 7.65
CA THR A 89 -12.61 6.43 6.84
C THR A 89 -12.59 5.84 5.44
N HIS A 90 -13.74 5.85 4.75
CA HIS A 90 -13.86 5.39 3.35
C HIS A 90 -13.78 6.54 2.34
N ALA A 91 -13.53 7.75 2.80
CA ALA A 91 -13.25 8.94 2.00
C ALA A 91 -12.18 9.78 2.68
N PRO A 92 -11.38 10.57 1.96
CA PRO A 92 -10.50 11.57 2.54
C PRO A 92 -11.32 12.51 3.42
N ALA A 93 -10.82 12.85 4.60
CA ALA A 93 -11.49 13.81 5.48
C ALA A 93 -11.12 15.24 5.08
N THR A 94 -12.05 16.16 5.30
CA THR A 94 -11.84 17.61 5.11
C THR A 94 -11.12 18.23 6.30
N GLU A 95 -11.20 17.61 7.48
CA GLU A 95 -10.56 18.04 8.72
C GLU A 95 -9.59 16.96 9.23
N GLY A 96 -8.51 17.40 9.87
CA GLY A 96 -7.46 16.51 10.34
C GLY A 96 -6.42 16.18 9.25
N MET A 97 -5.48 15.32 9.59
CA MET A 97 -4.41 14.87 8.69
C MET A 97 -4.80 13.54 8.06
N THR A 98 -5.09 13.57 6.76
CA THR A 98 -5.45 12.36 6.00
C THR A 98 -4.21 11.67 5.48
N LEU A 99 -4.09 10.36 5.75
CA LEU A 99 -2.97 9.50 5.39
C LEU A 99 -3.48 8.31 4.55
N GLY A 100 -2.73 7.91 3.57
CA GLY A 100 -3.11 6.89 2.59
C GLY A 100 -3.14 7.47 1.18
N PRO A 101 -3.98 6.96 0.26
CA PRO A 101 -5.00 5.91 0.47
C PRO A 101 -4.41 4.51 0.69
N TYR A 102 -5.10 3.71 1.47
CA TYR A 102 -4.78 2.30 1.69
C TYR A 102 -5.82 1.39 1.02
N LEU A 103 -5.39 0.24 0.51
CA LEU A 103 -6.29 -0.73 -0.11
C LEU A 103 -6.35 -2.01 0.74
N GLY A 104 -7.47 -2.20 1.45
CA GLY A 104 -7.70 -3.31 2.35
C GLY A 104 -7.99 -2.89 3.79
N SER A 105 -9.29 -2.88 4.15
CA SER A 105 -9.77 -2.42 5.45
C SER A 105 -9.19 -3.20 6.63
N ASP A 106 -9.04 -4.53 6.51
CA ASP A 106 -8.61 -5.35 7.64
C ASP A 106 -7.15 -5.10 8.00
N ARG A 107 -6.27 -4.92 6.99
CA ARG A 107 -4.89 -4.52 7.24
C ARG A 107 -4.78 -3.12 7.83
N ALA A 108 -5.60 -2.18 7.34
CA ALA A 108 -5.64 -0.82 7.87
C ALA A 108 -6.15 -0.78 9.33
N LYS A 109 -7.07 -1.68 9.73
CA LYS A 109 -7.46 -1.86 11.13
C LYS A 109 -6.30 -2.33 12.00
N LEU A 110 -5.50 -3.29 11.51
CA LEU A 110 -4.28 -3.74 12.21
C LEU A 110 -3.25 -2.63 12.35
N VAL A 111 -3.03 -1.84 11.30
CA VAL A 111 -2.15 -0.65 11.34
C VAL A 111 -2.62 0.32 12.41
N ARG A 112 -3.90 0.70 12.38
CA ARG A 112 -4.49 1.60 13.39
C ARG A 112 -4.34 1.04 14.81
N SER A 113 -4.65 -0.24 15.01
CA SER A 113 -4.54 -0.90 16.30
C SER A 113 -3.11 -0.89 16.82
N GLY A 114 -2.13 -1.24 15.97
CA GLY A 114 -0.72 -1.25 16.32
C GLY A 114 -0.16 0.14 16.64
N ILE A 115 -0.59 1.18 15.90
CA ILE A 115 -0.23 2.57 16.18
C ILE A 115 -0.75 2.97 17.56
N LEU A 116 -2.03 2.76 17.84
CA LEU A 116 -2.67 3.16 19.09
C LEU A 116 -2.17 2.36 20.31
N ARG A 117 -1.56 1.20 20.10
CA ARG A 117 -0.91 0.42 21.14
C ARG A 117 0.42 1.06 21.60
N VAL A 118 1.16 1.65 20.66
CA VAL A 118 2.47 2.27 20.92
C VAL A 118 2.31 3.77 21.24
N TRP A 119 1.46 4.44 20.51
CA TRP A 119 1.15 5.87 20.67
C TRP A 119 -0.35 6.07 20.91
N PRO A 120 -0.81 5.92 22.16
CA PRO A 120 -2.22 5.98 22.51
C PRO A 120 -2.74 7.42 22.51
N ILE A 121 -2.81 8.03 21.34
CA ILE A 121 -3.11 9.46 21.17
C ILE A 121 -4.45 9.85 21.81
N ALA A 122 -5.44 8.97 21.79
CA ALA A 122 -6.74 9.24 22.43
C ALA A 122 -6.61 9.49 23.95
N ALA A 123 -5.58 8.90 24.60
CA ALA A 123 -5.31 9.10 26.01
C ALA A 123 -4.71 10.47 26.37
N THR A 124 -4.36 11.28 25.36
CA THR A 124 -3.82 12.64 25.54
C THR A 124 -4.90 13.72 25.51
N GLY A 125 -6.19 13.34 25.41
CA GLY A 125 -7.29 14.29 25.34
C GLY A 125 -7.56 15.00 26.66
N THR A 126 -7.90 16.29 26.60
CA THR A 126 -8.33 17.06 27.79
C THR A 126 -9.80 16.78 28.16
N GLY A 127 -10.57 16.18 27.26
CA GLY A 127 -11.98 15.82 27.46
C GLY A 127 -12.21 14.44 28.05
N LEU A 128 -11.16 13.74 28.55
CA LEU A 128 -11.28 12.42 29.16
C LEU A 128 -12.18 12.42 30.41
N THR A 129 -12.96 11.37 30.57
CA THR A 129 -13.70 11.09 31.83
C THR A 129 -12.73 10.74 32.97
N GLY A 130 -13.22 10.69 34.20
CA GLY A 130 -12.38 10.35 35.37
C GLY A 130 -11.63 9.03 35.19
N SER A 131 -12.36 7.95 34.86
CA SER A 131 -11.78 6.62 34.65
C SER A 131 -10.83 6.54 33.47
N GLU A 132 -11.11 7.22 32.37
CA GLU A 132 -10.19 7.31 31.22
C GLU A 132 -8.89 8.03 31.57
N ARG A 133 -9.01 9.10 32.37
CA ARG A 133 -7.85 9.86 32.88
C ARG A 133 -6.97 9.03 33.78
N ASP A 134 -7.58 8.26 34.68
CA ASP A 134 -6.85 7.36 35.59
C ASP A 134 -6.12 6.26 34.78
N MET A 135 -6.77 5.71 33.76
CA MET A 135 -6.14 4.74 32.85
C MET A 135 -4.99 5.35 32.05
N ALA A 136 -5.12 6.60 31.60
CA ALA A 136 -4.06 7.31 30.90
C ALA A 136 -2.86 7.56 31.83
N ALA A 137 -3.12 8.02 33.06
CA ALA A 137 -2.10 8.24 34.08
C ALA A 137 -1.35 6.93 34.45
N THR A 138 -2.09 5.81 34.59
CA THR A 138 -1.47 4.49 34.81
C THR A 138 -0.51 4.06 33.69
N ARG A 139 -0.74 4.53 32.47
CA ARG A 139 0.14 4.32 31.32
C ARG A 139 1.26 5.37 31.22
N GLY A 140 1.31 6.34 32.12
CA GLY A 140 2.25 7.47 32.07
C GLY A 140 2.01 8.38 30.86
N VAL A 141 0.74 8.52 30.41
CA VAL A 141 0.35 9.31 29.24
C VAL A 141 -0.52 10.48 29.68
N GLY A 142 -0.25 11.66 29.14
CA GLY A 142 -1.00 12.87 29.41
C GLY A 142 -1.11 13.83 28.21
N PRO A 143 -1.77 14.97 28.40
CA PRO A 143 -1.96 15.96 27.32
C PRO A 143 -0.64 16.45 26.68
N ASP A 144 0.44 16.51 27.43
CA ASP A 144 1.75 16.96 26.98
C ASP A 144 2.40 16.00 25.96
N ASP A 145 1.97 14.73 25.94
CA ASP A 145 2.47 13.74 24.99
C ASP A 145 1.85 13.85 23.59
N ARG A 146 0.78 14.64 23.45
CA ARG A 146 -0.01 14.68 22.19
C ARG A 146 0.83 15.03 20.97
N ASP A 147 1.56 16.12 21.03
CA ASP A 147 2.32 16.62 19.88
C ASP A 147 3.46 15.67 19.51
N ARG A 148 4.07 15.02 20.50
CA ARG A 148 5.05 13.96 20.31
C ARG A 148 4.44 12.75 19.60
N PHE A 149 3.24 12.31 20.03
CA PHE A 149 2.56 11.18 19.38
C PHE A 149 2.07 11.53 17.97
N VAL A 150 1.54 12.73 17.74
CA VAL A 150 1.18 13.21 16.40
C VAL A 150 2.40 13.13 15.48
N SER A 151 3.51 13.71 15.89
CA SER A 151 4.76 13.72 15.10
C SER A 151 5.27 12.30 14.82
N ALA A 152 5.26 11.43 15.84
CA ALA A 152 5.71 10.04 15.69
C ALA A 152 4.81 9.23 14.75
N ILE A 153 3.48 9.37 14.84
CA ILE A 153 2.51 8.68 13.96
C ILE A 153 2.71 9.12 12.51
N LEU A 154 2.82 10.42 12.25
CA LEU A 154 3.04 10.95 10.91
C LEU A 154 4.37 10.46 10.33
N ALA A 155 5.44 10.53 11.11
CA ALA A 155 6.76 10.11 10.69
C ALA A 155 6.83 8.58 10.43
N ALA A 156 6.21 7.77 11.29
CA ALA A 156 6.14 6.32 11.11
C ALA A 156 5.37 5.94 9.82
N LEU A 157 4.22 6.56 9.58
CA LEU A 157 3.42 6.30 8.36
C LEU A 157 4.07 6.87 7.09
N ALA A 158 4.91 7.90 7.22
CA ALA A 158 5.80 8.37 6.15
C ALA A 158 7.01 7.46 5.91
N GLY A 159 7.17 6.36 6.68
CA GLY A 159 8.24 5.40 6.53
C GLY A 159 9.59 5.84 7.10
N ARG A 160 9.63 6.83 8.00
CA ARG A 160 10.88 7.24 8.66
C ARG A 160 11.41 6.11 9.55
N THR A 161 12.62 5.68 9.29
CA THR A 161 13.22 4.47 9.88
C THR A 161 13.19 4.46 11.40
N ALA A 162 13.54 5.59 12.05
CA ALA A 162 13.59 5.68 13.50
C ALA A 162 12.21 5.42 14.15
N GLU A 163 11.16 6.03 13.63
CA GLU A 163 9.80 5.88 14.14
C GLU A 163 9.19 4.52 13.78
N VAL A 164 9.51 3.99 12.61
CA VAL A 164 9.12 2.63 12.21
C VAL A 164 9.76 1.59 13.14
N ASP A 165 11.04 1.76 13.48
CA ASP A 165 11.74 0.87 14.41
C ASP A 165 11.22 1.02 15.85
N GLN A 166 10.89 2.24 16.29
CA GLN A 166 10.23 2.47 17.58
C GLN A 166 8.85 1.77 17.61
N TRP A 167 8.06 1.89 16.53
CA TRP A 167 6.77 1.23 16.42
C TRP A 167 6.92 -0.29 16.50
N ARG A 168 7.87 -0.85 15.76
CA ARG A 168 8.17 -2.29 15.78
C ARG A 168 8.63 -2.78 17.15
N ALA A 169 9.53 -2.04 17.79
CA ALA A 169 10.03 -2.36 19.14
C ALA A 169 8.92 -2.32 20.20
N GLY A 170 8.05 -1.28 20.15
CA GLY A 170 6.91 -1.15 21.04
C GLY A 170 5.91 -2.30 20.92
N LEU A 171 5.59 -2.72 19.69
CA LEU A 171 4.74 -3.89 19.44
C LEU A 171 5.44 -5.20 19.89
N GLY A 172 6.72 -5.35 19.63
CA GLY A 172 7.51 -6.51 20.09
C GLY A 172 7.44 -6.67 21.61
N ALA A 173 7.71 -5.60 22.34
CA ALA A 173 7.61 -5.61 23.81
C ALA A 173 6.19 -5.91 24.31
N ALA A 174 5.16 -5.40 23.63
CA ALA A 174 3.77 -5.68 23.99
C ALA A 174 3.39 -7.16 23.73
N ARG A 175 3.84 -7.72 22.60
CA ARG A 175 3.65 -9.14 22.26
C ARG A 175 4.31 -10.04 23.31
N ASP A 176 5.55 -9.73 23.68
CA ASP A 176 6.33 -10.56 24.61
C ASP A 176 5.70 -10.53 26.02
N ARG A 177 5.20 -9.38 26.48
CA ARG A 177 4.42 -9.29 27.73
C ARG A 177 3.13 -10.11 27.66
N ALA A 178 2.40 -10.05 26.53
CA ALA A 178 1.18 -10.84 26.35
C ALA A 178 1.49 -12.35 26.38
N SER A 179 2.55 -12.77 25.73
CA SER A 179 3.01 -14.17 25.70
C SER A 179 3.42 -14.64 27.10
N ALA A 180 4.20 -13.83 27.85
CA ALA A 180 4.61 -14.14 29.22
C ALA A 180 3.39 -14.24 30.16
N GLY A 181 2.35 -13.46 29.93
CA GLY A 181 1.07 -13.52 30.65
C GLY A 181 0.10 -14.58 30.11
N LEU A 182 0.56 -15.50 29.24
CA LEU A 182 -0.24 -16.57 28.60
C LEU A 182 -1.45 -16.06 27.78
N ALA A 183 -1.47 -14.77 27.41
CA ALA A 183 -2.49 -14.17 26.55
C ALA A 183 -2.17 -14.39 25.06
N PHE A 184 -2.19 -15.65 24.60
CA PHE A 184 -1.70 -16.05 23.28
C PHE A 184 -2.52 -15.46 22.13
N GLU A 185 -3.83 -15.26 22.29
CA GLU A 185 -4.66 -14.60 21.29
C GLU A 185 -4.22 -13.15 21.09
N LEU A 186 -3.97 -12.43 22.17
CA LEU A 186 -3.46 -11.06 22.12
C LEU A 186 -2.07 -11.01 21.49
N ALA A 187 -1.17 -11.93 21.84
CA ALA A 187 0.16 -12.04 21.24
C ALA A 187 0.05 -12.29 19.71
N GLY A 188 -0.86 -13.15 19.28
CA GLY A 188 -1.17 -13.42 17.87
C GLY A 188 -1.70 -12.18 17.14
N GLN A 189 -2.62 -11.43 17.75
CA GLN A 189 -3.11 -10.17 17.21
C GLN A 189 -1.97 -9.15 17.02
N ILE A 190 -1.11 -8.97 18.02
CA ILE A 190 0.03 -8.05 17.96
C ILE A 190 1.02 -8.48 16.87
N THR A 191 1.23 -9.77 16.67
CA THR A 191 2.02 -10.29 15.55
C THR A 191 1.43 -9.87 14.20
N GLY A 192 0.10 -9.92 14.05
CA GLY A 192 -0.60 -9.38 12.88
C GLY A 192 -0.39 -7.86 12.70
N GLU A 193 -0.44 -7.09 13.80
CA GLU A 193 -0.15 -5.65 13.80
C GLU A 193 1.30 -5.37 13.35
N MET A 194 2.28 -6.17 13.80
CA MET A 194 3.69 -6.06 13.37
C MET A 194 3.86 -6.33 11.86
N HIS A 195 3.19 -7.35 11.32
CA HIS A 195 3.22 -7.62 9.88
C HIS A 195 2.58 -6.49 9.06
N ALA A 196 1.60 -5.79 9.61
CA ALA A 196 0.94 -4.68 8.96
C ALA A 196 1.83 -3.42 8.83
N ILE A 197 2.91 -3.29 9.63
CA ILE A 197 3.87 -2.17 9.54
C ILE A 197 4.45 -2.10 8.12
N GLY A 198 5.08 -3.20 7.65
CA GLY A 198 5.72 -3.23 6.33
C GLY A 198 4.73 -3.00 5.18
N TRP A 199 3.46 -3.35 5.36
CA TRP A 199 2.43 -3.05 4.38
C TRP A 199 2.06 -1.56 4.38
N ALA A 200 1.94 -0.92 5.54
CA ALA A 200 1.55 0.49 5.64
C ALA A 200 2.67 1.45 5.21
N THR A 201 3.94 1.07 5.47
CA THR A 201 5.12 1.86 5.16
C THR A 201 5.77 1.49 3.82
N GLY A 202 5.20 0.50 3.12
CA GLY A 202 5.66 0.09 1.79
C GLY A 202 5.52 1.22 0.77
N VAL A 203 6.49 1.32 -0.14
CA VAL A 203 6.48 2.35 -1.19
C VAL A 203 5.18 2.31 -1.97
N GLN A 204 4.54 3.47 -2.14
CA GLN A 204 3.32 3.66 -2.90
C GLN A 204 3.48 4.86 -3.84
N ARG A 205 3.50 4.59 -5.15
CA ARG A 205 3.65 5.60 -6.21
C ARG A 205 2.45 5.64 -7.14
N VAL A 206 1.85 4.48 -7.40
CA VAL A 206 0.82 4.32 -8.42
C VAL A 206 -0.55 4.87 -8.02
N THR A 207 -0.72 5.23 -6.75
CA THR A 207 -1.87 5.97 -6.23
C THR A 207 -1.45 6.81 -5.03
N THR A 208 -1.58 8.13 -5.13
CA THR A 208 -1.21 9.09 -4.07
C THR A 208 -2.34 10.07 -3.83
N LEU A 209 -2.30 10.78 -2.68
CA LEU A 209 -3.20 11.90 -2.40
C LEU A 209 -2.82 13.16 -3.21
N GLU A 210 -1.59 13.24 -3.67
CA GLU A 210 -1.13 14.33 -4.52
C GLU A 210 -1.70 14.15 -5.93
N HIS A 211 -2.46 15.14 -6.39
CA HIS A 211 -3.05 15.16 -7.72
C HIS A 211 -2.02 15.57 -8.79
N VAL A 212 -0.97 14.76 -8.92
CA VAL A 212 0.11 14.99 -9.89
C VAL A 212 -0.20 14.27 -11.19
N ASP A 213 -0.03 14.97 -12.31
CA ASP A 213 -0.03 14.39 -13.64
C ASP A 213 1.40 14.17 -14.12
N ALA A 214 1.70 13.01 -14.67
CA ALA A 214 3.00 12.71 -15.26
C ALA A 214 2.88 11.69 -16.41
N ASP A 215 3.70 11.88 -17.45
CA ASP A 215 3.99 10.87 -18.44
C ASP A 215 5.40 10.33 -18.17
N VAL A 216 5.46 9.04 -17.88
CA VAL A 216 6.69 8.36 -17.43
C VAL A 216 7.12 7.36 -18.48
N HIS A 217 8.40 7.38 -18.83
CA HIS A 217 8.96 6.52 -19.85
C HIS A 217 10.20 5.79 -19.34
N GLY A 218 10.32 4.52 -19.69
CA GLY A 218 11.52 3.71 -19.50
C GLY A 218 11.84 2.98 -20.79
N TRP A 219 13.13 2.78 -21.09
CA TRP A 219 13.57 2.08 -22.28
C TRP A 219 14.68 1.09 -21.95
N HIS A 220 14.65 -0.06 -22.60
CA HIS A 220 15.73 -1.05 -22.55
C HIS A 220 15.66 -1.95 -23.78
N GLU A 221 16.80 -2.11 -24.49
CA GLU A 221 16.96 -3.04 -25.61
C GLU A 221 15.81 -3.03 -26.63
N GLY A 222 15.42 -1.84 -27.09
CA GLY A 222 14.34 -1.66 -28.06
C GLY A 222 12.93 -1.77 -27.51
N VAL A 223 12.76 -1.89 -26.19
CA VAL A 223 11.45 -1.88 -25.54
C VAL A 223 11.24 -0.57 -24.80
N LEU A 224 10.22 0.16 -25.20
CA LEU A 224 9.76 1.38 -24.55
C LEU A 224 8.51 1.07 -23.69
N ILE A 225 8.61 1.38 -22.41
CA ILE A 225 7.45 1.44 -21.51
C ILE A 225 6.98 2.88 -21.40
N SER A 226 5.68 3.08 -21.48
CA SER A 226 5.02 4.35 -21.24
C SER A 226 3.93 4.18 -20.21
N LEU A 227 3.98 4.98 -19.14
CA LEU A 227 3.01 5.01 -18.04
C LEU A 227 2.36 6.38 -18.01
N GLN A 228 1.06 6.43 -17.82
CA GLN A 228 0.31 7.68 -17.64
C GLN A 228 -0.23 7.76 -16.23
N ILE A 229 0.19 8.78 -15.51
CA ILE A 229 -0.31 9.13 -14.18
C ILE A 229 -1.19 10.36 -14.35
N ARG A 230 -2.41 10.30 -13.83
CA ARG A 230 -3.37 11.41 -13.84
C ARG A 230 -4.03 11.50 -12.48
N ALA A 231 -4.11 12.72 -11.95
CA ALA A 231 -4.65 13.00 -10.61
C ALA A 231 -4.05 12.08 -9.52
N GLY A 232 -2.74 11.82 -9.58
CA GLY A 232 -2.04 10.96 -8.62
C GLY A 232 -2.28 9.45 -8.80
N MET A 233 -2.96 9.01 -9.86
CA MET A 233 -3.23 7.59 -10.14
C MET A 233 -2.59 7.13 -11.44
N MET A 234 -1.93 5.97 -11.42
CA MET A 234 -1.48 5.33 -12.66
C MET A 234 -2.69 4.73 -13.39
N GLU A 235 -3.05 5.35 -14.51
CA GLU A 235 -4.25 5.00 -15.26
C GLU A 235 -4.00 4.12 -16.47
N ARG A 236 -2.83 4.21 -17.06
CA ARG A 236 -2.51 3.49 -18.29
C ARG A 236 -1.04 3.10 -18.34
N TRP A 237 -0.80 1.98 -18.94
CA TRP A 237 0.50 1.49 -19.32
C TRP A 237 0.48 1.02 -20.77
N ARG A 238 1.62 1.13 -21.41
CA ARG A 238 1.84 0.60 -22.76
C ARG A 238 3.28 0.13 -22.91
N GLN A 239 3.45 -1.00 -23.56
CA GLN A 239 4.71 -1.53 -24.05
C GLN A 239 4.76 -1.39 -25.57
N THR A 240 5.85 -0.85 -26.12
CA THR A 240 6.05 -0.71 -27.56
C THR A 240 7.47 -1.06 -27.94
N LEU A 241 7.65 -1.71 -29.07
CA LEU A 241 8.97 -1.87 -29.69
C LEU A 241 9.34 -0.58 -30.44
N VAL A 242 10.57 -0.14 -30.23
CA VAL A 242 11.14 1.06 -30.89
C VAL A 242 12.56 0.77 -31.34
N ASP A 243 12.91 1.21 -32.53
CA ASP A 243 14.22 0.91 -33.15
C ASP A 243 15.38 1.68 -32.52
N ALA A 244 15.08 2.83 -31.88
CA ALA A 244 16.08 3.69 -31.25
C ALA A 244 15.64 4.19 -29.88
N GLU A 245 16.61 4.51 -29.02
CA GLU A 245 16.37 5.09 -27.71
C GLU A 245 15.62 6.43 -27.80
N PRO A 246 14.44 6.56 -27.20
CA PRO A 246 13.63 7.77 -27.30
C PRO A 246 14.05 8.82 -26.26
N ARG A 247 15.29 9.35 -26.36
CA ARG A 247 15.93 10.24 -25.38
C ARG A 247 15.01 11.37 -24.91
N ALA A 248 14.38 12.10 -25.82
CA ALA A 248 13.50 13.22 -25.47
C ALA A 248 12.28 12.82 -24.59
N ARG A 249 11.82 11.55 -24.65
CA ARG A 249 10.78 11.04 -23.76
C ARG A 249 11.34 10.65 -22.40
N LEU A 250 12.52 10.03 -22.39
CA LEU A 250 13.19 9.61 -21.16
C LEU A 250 13.57 10.82 -20.30
N GLU A 251 14.07 11.90 -20.92
CA GLU A 251 14.44 13.15 -20.25
C GLU A 251 13.26 13.83 -19.54
N ARG A 252 12.04 13.71 -20.09
CA ARG A 252 10.80 14.24 -19.49
C ARG A 252 10.31 13.42 -18.32
N THR A 253 10.81 12.21 -18.12
CA THR A 253 10.40 11.35 -16.99
C THR A 253 10.88 11.97 -15.69
N PRO A 254 9.96 12.26 -14.72
CA PRO A 254 10.33 12.79 -13.42
C PRO A 254 11.31 11.85 -12.70
N GLU A 255 12.26 12.43 -11.98
CA GLU A 255 13.39 11.69 -11.40
C GLU A 255 12.94 10.53 -10.48
N GLN A 256 11.93 10.76 -9.64
CA GLN A 256 11.38 9.74 -8.74
C GLN A 256 10.81 8.51 -9.46
N TRP A 257 10.51 8.63 -10.77
CA TRP A 257 9.97 7.56 -11.59
C TRP A 257 11.00 6.83 -12.46
N ARG A 258 12.18 7.41 -12.66
CA ARG A 258 13.18 6.88 -13.60
C ARG A 258 13.59 5.46 -13.25
N GLY A 259 13.91 5.19 -11.99
CA GLY A 259 14.28 3.85 -11.52
C GLY A 259 13.19 2.80 -11.74
N PHE A 260 11.94 3.14 -11.43
CA PHE A 260 10.80 2.27 -11.64
C PHE A 260 10.57 1.97 -13.13
N ALA A 261 10.59 3.01 -13.97
CA ALA A 261 10.39 2.85 -15.41
C ALA A 261 11.51 2.04 -16.08
N ALA A 262 12.76 2.28 -15.70
CA ALA A 262 13.92 1.55 -16.23
C ALA A 262 13.88 0.06 -15.80
N ALA A 263 13.55 -0.25 -14.55
CA ALA A 263 13.39 -1.62 -14.08
C ALA A 263 12.32 -2.38 -14.87
N ASN A 264 11.17 -1.73 -15.08
CA ASN A 264 10.07 -2.32 -15.83
C ASN A 264 10.34 -2.43 -17.34
N ALA A 265 11.16 -1.56 -17.93
CA ALA A 265 11.62 -1.71 -19.30
C ALA A 265 12.55 -2.94 -19.45
N ARG A 266 13.47 -3.16 -18.51
CA ARG A 266 14.31 -4.38 -18.46
C ARG A 266 13.47 -5.65 -18.32
N LEU A 267 12.48 -5.64 -17.41
CA LEU A 267 11.58 -6.78 -17.25
C LEU A 267 10.83 -7.08 -18.56
N ALA A 268 10.31 -6.06 -19.22
CA ALA A 268 9.61 -6.21 -20.47
C ALA A 268 10.50 -6.76 -21.59
N ALA A 269 11.73 -6.26 -21.73
CA ALA A 269 12.70 -6.77 -22.69
C ALA A 269 13.02 -8.25 -22.43
N SER A 270 13.27 -8.61 -21.17
CA SER A 270 13.50 -10.00 -20.77
C SER A 270 12.34 -10.94 -21.11
N LEU A 271 11.07 -10.49 -20.94
CA LEU A 271 9.89 -11.27 -21.29
C LEU A 271 9.72 -11.46 -22.81
N LEU A 272 10.29 -10.58 -23.61
CA LEU A 272 10.31 -10.66 -25.07
C LEU A 272 11.54 -11.42 -25.60
N GLY A 273 12.42 -11.94 -24.73
CA GLY A 273 13.63 -12.66 -25.12
C GLY A 273 14.72 -11.75 -25.69
N ARG A 274 14.78 -10.51 -25.23
CA ARG A 274 15.76 -9.49 -25.59
C ARG A 274 16.69 -9.22 -24.43
#